data_3d31d6def5d3cc5365e1f847481d0f79
#
_entry.id   3d31d6def5d3cc5365e1f847481d0f79
#
_cell.length_a   1.000
_cell.length_b   1.000
_cell.length_c   1.000
_cell.angle_alpha   90.00
_cell.angle_beta   90.00
_cell.angle_gamma   90.00
#
_symmetry.space_group_name_H-M   'P 1'
#
loop_
_entity.id
_entity.type
_entity.pdbx_description
1 polymer ?
#
loop_
_entity_poly.entity_id
_entity_poly.type
_entity_poly.pdbx_seq_one_letter_code
_entity_poly.pdbx_strand_id
1 'polypeptide(L)'
;MTLLFDSPALSAAADWLAHGLLGLAWWQVLLIGLVLTHITIVSVTLYLHRHSAHRALDLHPAVQHFFRFWLWMTTGMTTKAWTAIHRKHHAKCEQAEDPHSPQVYGLRKVLWQGAELYRAEAANEETLRRYGHGTPDDWIERQLYSRYSLLGIGLMLVIDLALFGALGAALWALQMAWIPFWAAGVVNGVGHFWGYRNFEAHDASTNLLPCGSVIGGQELHNNHHTYPTAAKFSVKPYEFDIGWAYIRLMQAIGWARVKKVPPRLQLGDVKPVADEKTLEALIAHRYEVMASYARGVRQ
;
A
#
# COMPACT_ATOMS: atom_id res chain seq x y z
N MET A 1 25.11 -50.36 -4.95
CA MET A 1 24.05 -49.29 -5.03
C MET A 1 24.62 -47.86 -4.92
N THR A 2 25.91 -47.68 -5.14
CA THR A 2 26.65 -46.40 -4.96
C THR A 2 27.00 -45.69 -6.27
N LEU A 3 26.70 -46.24 -7.44
CA LEU A 3 27.12 -45.73 -8.74
C LEU A 3 26.13 -44.75 -9.43
N LEU A 4 24.99 -44.45 -8.84
CA LEU A 4 24.00 -43.55 -9.45
C LEU A 4 24.15 -42.06 -9.02
N PHE A 5 24.99 -41.75 -8.02
CA PHE A 5 25.17 -40.40 -7.49
C PHE A 5 26.45 -39.69 -7.98
N ASP A 6 27.35 -40.38 -8.72
CA ASP A 6 28.61 -39.84 -9.21
C ASP A 6 28.51 -39.24 -10.64
N SER A 7 27.30 -39.01 -11.14
CA SER A 7 27.15 -38.34 -12.44
C SER A 7 27.40 -36.82 -12.30
N PRO A 8 28.35 -36.23 -13.05
CA PRO A 8 28.56 -34.76 -13.04
C PRO A 8 27.29 -33.97 -13.31
N ALA A 9 26.37 -34.50 -14.10
CA ALA A 9 25.08 -33.86 -14.37
C ALA A 9 24.15 -33.85 -13.13
N LEU A 10 24.16 -34.93 -12.33
CA LEU A 10 23.37 -34.97 -11.10
C LEU A 10 23.94 -34.06 -10.01
N SER A 11 25.27 -33.99 -9.89
CA SER A 11 25.91 -33.07 -8.96
C SER A 11 25.66 -31.59 -9.35
N ALA A 12 25.74 -31.24 -10.63
CA ALA A 12 25.44 -29.90 -11.13
C ALA A 12 23.96 -29.54 -10.94
N ALA A 13 23.04 -30.48 -11.16
CA ALA A 13 21.62 -30.27 -10.90
C ALA A 13 21.32 -30.08 -9.40
N ALA A 14 21.98 -30.88 -8.54
CA ALA A 14 21.84 -30.74 -7.09
C ALA A 14 22.39 -29.40 -6.58
N ASP A 15 23.54 -28.96 -7.11
CA ASP A 15 24.13 -27.67 -6.78
C ASP A 15 23.22 -26.50 -7.23
N TRP A 16 22.70 -26.59 -8.46
CA TRP A 16 21.74 -25.59 -8.94
C TRP A 16 20.44 -25.57 -8.10
N LEU A 17 19.91 -26.72 -7.74
CA LEU A 17 18.73 -26.80 -6.85
C LEU A 17 19.01 -26.17 -5.48
N ALA A 18 20.23 -26.36 -4.95
CA ALA A 18 20.60 -25.80 -3.66
C ALA A 18 20.83 -24.28 -3.71
N HIS A 19 21.51 -23.76 -4.76
CA HIS A 19 22.04 -22.41 -4.78
C HIS A 19 21.50 -21.53 -5.92
N GLY A 20 20.82 -22.10 -6.93
CA GLY A 20 20.37 -21.39 -8.12
C GLY A 20 21.50 -20.92 -9.01
N LEU A 21 21.18 -20.05 -9.98
CA LEU A 21 22.16 -19.46 -10.90
C LEU A 21 23.13 -18.48 -10.24
N LEU A 22 22.70 -17.82 -9.16
CA LEU A 22 23.49 -16.74 -8.54
C LEU A 22 24.40 -17.23 -7.40
N GLY A 23 24.18 -18.41 -6.84
CA GLY A 23 24.99 -18.97 -5.78
C GLY A 23 25.07 -18.11 -4.50
N LEU A 24 24.00 -17.38 -4.16
CA LEU A 24 24.01 -16.44 -3.06
C LEU A 24 23.80 -17.13 -1.71
N ALA A 25 24.41 -16.55 -0.67
CA ALA A 25 24.16 -16.94 0.72
C ALA A 25 22.72 -16.55 1.14
N TRP A 26 22.13 -17.28 2.08
CA TRP A 26 20.75 -17.09 2.55
C TRP A 26 20.45 -15.63 3.00
N TRP A 27 21.39 -14.95 3.65
CA TRP A 27 21.21 -13.57 4.10
C TRP A 27 21.18 -12.56 2.94
N GLN A 28 21.91 -12.85 1.82
CA GLN A 28 21.85 -12.04 0.61
C GLN A 28 20.49 -12.20 -0.07
N VAL A 29 19.97 -13.42 -0.15
CA VAL A 29 18.61 -13.69 -0.66
C VAL A 29 17.55 -13.01 0.21
N LEU A 30 17.70 -13.01 1.53
CA LEU A 30 16.82 -12.28 2.44
C LEU A 30 16.85 -10.77 2.18
N LEU A 31 18.04 -10.18 2.02
CA LEU A 31 18.16 -8.75 1.69
C LEU A 31 17.50 -8.40 0.36
N ILE A 32 17.70 -9.25 -0.67
CA ILE A 32 16.99 -9.10 -1.94
C ILE A 32 15.47 -9.16 -1.72
N GLY A 33 14.99 -10.11 -0.93
CA GLY A 33 13.58 -10.23 -0.58
C GLY A 33 12.99 -8.98 0.06
N LEU A 34 13.72 -8.37 0.99
CA LEU A 34 13.31 -7.12 1.62
C LEU A 34 13.27 -5.95 0.60
N VAL A 35 14.20 -5.91 -0.35
CA VAL A 35 14.16 -4.90 -1.42
C VAL A 35 12.96 -5.13 -2.35
N LEU A 36 12.72 -6.37 -2.79
CA LEU A 36 11.62 -6.71 -3.69
C LEU A 36 10.26 -6.46 -3.04
N THR A 37 10.08 -6.84 -1.77
CA THR A 37 8.86 -6.55 -1.00
C THR A 37 8.68 -5.06 -0.80
N HIS A 38 9.77 -4.30 -0.60
CA HIS A 38 9.70 -2.84 -0.49
C HIS A 38 9.26 -2.20 -1.82
N ILE A 39 9.77 -2.65 -2.97
CA ILE A 39 9.30 -2.19 -4.30
C ILE A 39 7.80 -2.48 -4.45
N THR A 40 7.31 -3.61 -3.96
CA THR A 40 5.88 -3.94 -3.99
C THR A 40 5.05 -2.97 -3.13
N ILE A 41 5.51 -2.68 -1.91
CA ILE A 41 4.88 -1.67 -1.03
C ILE A 41 4.86 -0.29 -1.69
N VAL A 42 5.98 0.14 -2.28
CA VAL A 42 6.06 1.42 -3.01
C VAL A 42 5.07 1.44 -4.17
N SER A 43 4.96 0.34 -4.93
CA SER A 43 4.00 0.21 -6.03
C SER A 43 2.55 0.31 -5.55
N VAL A 44 2.21 -0.33 -4.43
CA VAL A 44 0.87 -0.23 -3.82
C VAL A 44 0.60 1.20 -3.37
N THR A 45 1.48 1.80 -2.55
CA THR A 45 1.23 3.10 -1.94
C THR A 45 1.23 4.26 -2.94
N LEU A 46 2.10 4.24 -3.96
CA LEU A 46 2.18 5.32 -4.94
C LEU A 46 1.16 5.15 -6.06
N TYR A 47 1.08 3.95 -6.63
CA TYR A 47 0.27 3.74 -7.83
C TYR A 47 -1.18 3.34 -7.51
N LEU A 48 -1.42 2.24 -6.78
CA LEU A 48 -2.79 1.82 -6.50
C LEU A 48 -3.51 2.80 -5.59
N HIS A 49 -2.85 3.24 -4.53
CA HIS A 49 -3.46 4.02 -3.48
C HIS A 49 -3.53 5.52 -3.84
N ARG A 50 -2.37 6.21 -3.88
CA ARG A 50 -2.35 7.66 -4.03
C ARG A 50 -2.67 8.13 -5.45
N HIS A 51 -2.23 7.38 -6.50
CA HIS A 51 -2.52 7.75 -7.89
C HIS A 51 -3.89 7.24 -8.34
N SER A 52 -4.15 5.93 -8.28
CA SER A 52 -5.36 5.32 -8.85
C SER A 52 -6.60 5.56 -7.98
N ALA A 53 -6.58 5.18 -6.69
CA ALA A 53 -7.75 5.28 -5.83
C ALA A 53 -8.11 6.73 -5.49
N HIS A 54 -7.17 7.48 -4.93
CA HIS A 54 -7.42 8.83 -4.40
C HIS A 54 -7.13 9.97 -5.35
N ARG A 55 -6.46 9.70 -6.48
CA ARG A 55 -6.09 10.73 -7.47
C ARG A 55 -5.35 11.92 -6.87
N ALA A 56 -4.55 11.66 -5.82
CA ALA A 56 -3.80 12.66 -5.09
C ALA A 56 -2.57 13.19 -5.86
N LEU A 57 -2.09 12.39 -6.83
CA LEU A 57 -0.98 12.74 -7.72
C LEU A 57 -1.17 12.13 -9.11
N ASP A 58 -0.48 12.69 -10.09
CA ASP A 58 -0.28 12.08 -11.40
C ASP A 58 1.14 11.53 -11.48
N LEU A 59 1.28 10.33 -12.05
CA LEU A 59 2.57 9.68 -12.33
C LEU A 59 2.84 9.69 -13.83
N HIS A 60 4.11 9.74 -14.21
CA HIS A 60 4.52 9.58 -15.60
C HIS A 60 4.07 8.20 -16.14
N PRO A 61 3.59 8.09 -17.41
CA PRO A 61 3.07 6.83 -17.95
C PRO A 61 4.02 5.63 -17.82
N ALA A 62 5.32 5.82 -18.03
CA ALA A 62 6.31 4.76 -17.87
C ALA A 62 6.37 4.23 -16.42
N VAL A 63 6.25 5.12 -15.43
CA VAL A 63 6.22 4.75 -14.00
C VAL A 63 4.94 3.98 -13.67
N GLN A 64 3.79 4.45 -14.20
CA GLN A 64 2.52 3.72 -14.04
C GLN A 64 2.61 2.31 -14.61
N HIS A 65 3.20 2.18 -15.82
CA HIS A 65 3.35 0.88 -16.46
C HIS A 65 4.29 -0.05 -15.70
N PHE A 66 5.43 0.47 -15.20
CA PHE A 66 6.33 -0.28 -14.34
C PHE A 66 5.61 -0.82 -13.08
N PHE A 67 4.86 0.03 -12.39
CA PHE A 67 4.14 -0.41 -11.18
C PHE A 67 3.03 -1.42 -11.49
N ARG A 68 2.30 -1.27 -12.60
CA ARG A 68 1.30 -2.26 -13.05
C ARG A 68 1.94 -3.62 -13.32
N PHE A 69 3.04 -3.63 -14.08
CA PHE A 69 3.78 -4.85 -14.38
C PHE A 69 4.32 -5.51 -13.09
N TRP A 70 4.92 -4.73 -12.21
CA TRP A 70 5.46 -5.22 -10.95
C TRP A 70 4.37 -5.82 -10.04
N LEU A 71 3.26 -5.12 -9.89
CA LEU A 71 2.12 -5.61 -9.10
C LEU A 71 1.48 -6.87 -9.69
N TRP A 72 1.43 -6.99 -11.00
CA TRP A 72 1.00 -8.21 -11.66
C TRP A 72 1.94 -9.39 -11.35
N MET A 73 3.25 -9.17 -11.34
CA MET A 73 4.26 -10.18 -10.99
C MET A 73 4.21 -10.60 -9.51
N THR A 74 3.88 -9.67 -8.60
CA THR A 74 4.10 -9.88 -7.16
C THR A 74 2.82 -10.00 -6.33
N THR A 75 1.65 -9.70 -6.89
CA THR A 75 0.39 -9.70 -6.11
C THR A 75 -0.78 -10.34 -6.83
N GLY A 76 -0.78 -10.38 -8.15
CA GLY A 76 -1.93 -10.82 -8.96
C GLY A 76 -3.17 -9.91 -8.84
N MET A 77 -3.06 -8.76 -8.18
CA MET A 77 -4.16 -7.79 -8.05
C MET A 77 -4.30 -6.99 -9.34
N THR A 78 -5.54 -6.83 -9.80
CA THR A 78 -5.83 -5.91 -10.90
C THR A 78 -6.03 -4.49 -10.36
N THR A 79 -5.59 -3.49 -11.12
CA THR A 79 -5.75 -2.08 -10.73
C THR A 79 -7.22 -1.73 -10.45
N LYS A 80 -8.14 -2.25 -11.28
CA LYS A 80 -9.58 -1.97 -11.16
C LYS A 80 -10.16 -2.54 -9.85
N ALA A 81 -9.89 -3.80 -9.55
CA ALA A 81 -10.42 -4.44 -8.34
C ALA A 81 -9.89 -3.76 -7.08
N TRP A 82 -8.58 -3.54 -6.99
CA TRP A 82 -7.98 -2.89 -5.82
C TRP A 82 -8.54 -1.47 -5.61
N THR A 83 -8.57 -0.67 -6.68
CA THR A 83 -9.10 0.70 -6.64
C THR A 83 -10.56 0.73 -6.22
N ALA A 84 -11.39 -0.18 -6.76
CA ALA A 84 -12.81 -0.25 -6.44
C ALA A 84 -13.05 -0.62 -4.98
N ILE A 85 -12.37 -1.65 -4.49
CA ILE A 85 -12.49 -2.11 -3.09
C ILE A 85 -12.08 -1.01 -2.13
N HIS A 86 -10.95 -0.35 -2.39
CA HIS A 86 -10.43 0.71 -1.53
C HIS A 86 -11.35 1.94 -1.49
N ARG A 87 -11.88 2.36 -2.64
CA ARG A 87 -12.87 3.45 -2.71
C ARG A 87 -14.18 3.10 -2.02
N LYS A 88 -14.63 1.84 -2.13
CA LYS A 88 -15.81 1.35 -1.40
C LYS A 88 -15.57 1.40 0.10
N HIS A 89 -14.40 0.97 0.58
CA HIS A 89 -14.01 1.08 1.98
C HIS A 89 -14.13 2.51 2.48
N HIS A 90 -13.52 3.51 1.82
CA HIS A 90 -13.66 4.91 2.22
C HIS A 90 -15.10 5.45 2.17
N ALA A 91 -15.90 4.99 1.20
CA ALA A 91 -17.29 5.43 1.07
C ALA A 91 -18.24 4.77 2.08
N LYS A 92 -17.88 3.61 2.62
CA LYS A 92 -18.70 2.76 3.47
C LYS A 92 -17.98 2.33 4.75
N CYS A 93 -16.95 3.07 5.13
CA CYS A 93 -16.10 2.74 6.26
C CYS A 93 -16.91 2.40 7.49
N GLU A 94 -16.69 1.19 8.04
CA GLU A 94 -17.35 0.64 9.24
C GLU A 94 -18.86 0.39 9.13
N GLN A 95 -19.43 0.55 7.92
CA GLN A 95 -20.81 0.14 7.65
C GLN A 95 -20.87 -1.35 7.25
N ALA A 96 -22.07 -1.91 7.18
CA ALA A 96 -22.27 -3.32 6.82
C ALA A 96 -21.71 -3.69 5.42
N GLU A 97 -21.63 -2.71 4.51
CA GLU A 97 -21.09 -2.91 3.16
C GLU A 97 -19.57 -2.69 3.08
N ASP A 98 -18.89 -2.31 4.16
CA ASP A 98 -17.43 -2.16 4.17
C ASP A 98 -16.76 -3.52 3.87
N PRO A 99 -15.88 -3.62 2.86
CA PRO A 99 -15.31 -4.89 2.45
C PRO A 99 -14.39 -5.54 3.49
N HIS A 100 -13.84 -4.80 4.46
CA HIS A 100 -12.84 -5.33 5.38
C HIS A 100 -12.78 -4.61 6.75
N SER A 101 -13.87 -4.02 7.22
CA SER A 101 -13.87 -3.36 8.53
C SER A 101 -13.71 -4.37 9.68
N PRO A 102 -12.77 -4.13 10.62
CA PRO A 102 -12.66 -4.93 11.84
C PRO A 102 -13.85 -4.72 12.79
N GLN A 103 -14.58 -3.62 12.66
CA GLN A 103 -15.81 -3.34 13.42
C GLN A 103 -16.95 -4.25 12.96
N VAL A 104 -16.97 -4.63 11.67
CA VAL A 104 -17.99 -5.51 11.06
C VAL A 104 -17.59 -6.99 11.16
N TYR A 105 -16.37 -7.31 10.77
CA TYR A 105 -15.90 -8.70 10.65
C TYR A 105 -15.13 -9.22 11.86
N GLY A 106 -14.75 -8.32 12.78
CA GLY A 106 -13.83 -8.60 13.89
C GLY A 106 -12.35 -8.55 13.47
N LEU A 107 -11.51 -8.02 14.37
CA LEU A 107 -10.07 -7.83 14.11
C LEU A 107 -9.36 -9.10 13.65
N ARG A 108 -9.63 -10.24 14.32
CA ARG A 108 -8.97 -11.52 14.00
C ARG A 108 -9.23 -11.96 12.56
N LYS A 109 -10.47 -11.79 12.07
CA LYS A 109 -10.82 -12.17 10.71
C LYS A 109 -10.14 -11.26 9.69
N VAL A 110 -10.18 -9.94 9.89
CA VAL A 110 -9.51 -9.01 8.97
C VAL A 110 -8.00 -9.24 8.96
N LEU A 111 -7.37 -9.45 10.13
CA LEU A 111 -5.92 -9.65 10.22
C LEU A 111 -5.45 -10.91 9.49
N TRP A 112 -6.16 -12.03 9.61
CA TRP A 112 -5.69 -13.32 9.09
C TRP A 112 -6.36 -13.76 7.79
N GLN A 113 -7.52 -13.21 7.47
CA GLN A 113 -8.32 -13.54 6.28
C GLN A 113 -8.60 -12.29 5.42
N GLY A 114 -7.78 -11.24 5.53
CA GLY A 114 -7.94 -10.02 4.74
C GLY A 114 -7.82 -10.27 3.23
N ALA A 115 -6.98 -11.23 2.83
CA ALA A 115 -6.85 -11.63 1.43
C ALA A 115 -8.11 -12.33 0.89
N GLU A 116 -8.77 -13.15 1.71
CA GLU A 116 -10.03 -13.81 1.38
C GLU A 116 -11.17 -12.79 1.26
N LEU A 117 -11.25 -11.83 2.19
CA LEU A 117 -12.20 -10.72 2.11
C LEU A 117 -11.97 -9.90 0.82
N TYR A 118 -10.73 -9.60 0.50
CA TYR A 118 -10.37 -8.93 -0.76
C TYR A 118 -10.84 -9.72 -1.98
N ARG A 119 -10.56 -11.04 -2.05
CA ARG A 119 -10.95 -11.89 -3.18
C ARG A 119 -12.46 -11.98 -3.33
N ALA A 120 -13.20 -12.08 -2.22
CA ALA A 120 -14.66 -12.10 -2.23
C ALA A 120 -15.23 -10.80 -2.81
N GLU A 121 -14.69 -9.65 -2.37
CA GLU A 121 -15.14 -8.35 -2.86
C GLU A 121 -14.66 -8.07 -4.30
N ALA A 122 -13.50 -8.58 -4.71
CA ALA A 122 -13.00 -8.47 -6.09
C ALA A 122 -13.88 -9.22 -7.11
N ALA A 123 -14.67 -10.19 -6.67
CA ALA A 123 -15.66 -10.89 -7.49
C ALA A 123 -17.03 -10.16 -7.54
N ASN A 124 -17.20 -9.10 -6.78
CA ASN A 124 -18.44 -8.32 -6.73
C ASN A 124 -18.50 -7.34 -7.90
N GLU A 125 -19.26 -7.69 -8.94
CA GLU A 125 -19.39 -6.86 -10.16
C GLU A 125 -19.97 -5.47 -9.91
N GLU A 126 -20.89 -5.33 -8.94
CA GLU A 126 -21.44 -4.01 -8.57
C GLU A 126 -20.38 -3.10 -7.97
N THR A 127 -19.52 -3.63 -7.12
CA THR A 127 -18.39 -2.89 -6.57
C THR A 127 -17.43 -2.46 -7.67
N LEU A 128 -17.07 -3.35 -8.59
CA LEU A 128 -16.20 -3.03 -9.72
C LEU A 128 -16.83 -1.98 -10.66
N ARG A 129 -18.12 -2.08 -10.90
CA ARG A 129 -18.86 -1.14 -11.74
C ARG A 129 -18.93 0.25 -11.10
N ARG A 130 -19.31 0.31 -9.81
CA ARG A 130 -19.58 1.56 -9.11
C ARG A 130 -18.31 2.33 -8.72
N TYR A 131 -17.28 1.63 -8.25
CA TYR A 131 -16.09 2.24 -7.67
C TYR A 131 -14.82 2.11 -8.53
N GLY A 132 -14.81 1.22 -9.54
CA GLY A 132 -13.65 0.95 -10.38
C GLY A 132 -13.44 1.91 -11.55
N HIS A 133 -14.15 3.03 -11.61
CA HIS A 133 -14.09 3.98 -12.71
C HIS A 133 -12.73 4.70 -12.82
N GLY A 134 -12.30 4.99 -14.06
CA GLY A 134 -11.07 5.75 -14.35
C GLY A 134 -9.78 5.01 -14.05
N THR A 135 -9.83 3.68 -13.96
CA THR A 135 -8.66 2.80 -13.95
C THR A 135 -8.26 2.45 -15.39
N PRO A 136 -7.00 2.01 -15.63
CA PRO A 136 -6.57 1.60 -16.96
C PRO A 136 -7.46 0.52 -17.57
N ASP A 137 -7.77 0.69 -18.85
CA ASP A 137 -8.51 -0.26 -19.69
C ASP A 137 -7.83 -0.39 -21.08
N ASP A 138 -6.50 -0.38 -21.09
CA ASP A 138 -5.71 -0.56 -22.31
C ASP A 138 -5.61 -2.04 -22.73
N TRP A 139 -4.98 -2.28 -23.89
CA TRP A 139 -4.83 -3.63 -24.44
C TRP A 139 -4.07 -4.56 -23.48
N ILE A 140 -3.00 -4.08 -22.82
CA ILE A 140 -2.20 -4.91 -21.90
C ILE A 140 -3.03 -5.28 -20.67
N GLU A 141 -3.80 -4.32 -20.11
CA GLU A 141 -4.70 -4.61 -18.99
C GLU A 141 -5.69 -5.72 -19.33
N ARG A 142 -6.38 -5.59 -20.49
CA ARG A 142 -7.41 -6.56 -20.90
C ARG A 142 -6.83 -7.92 -21.28
N GLN A 143 -5.70 -7.95 -22.00
CA GLN A 143 -5.18 -9.20 -22.59
C GLN A 143 -4.17 -9.90 -21.70
N LEU A 144 -3.53 -9.21 -20.76
CA LEU A 144 -2.50 -9.80 -19.91
C LEU A 144 -2.84 -9.69 -18.42
N TYR A 145 -2.87 -8.48 -17.87
CA TYR A 145 -2.92 -8.30 -16.41
C TYR A 145 -4.23 -8.79 -15.79
N SER A 146 -5.37 -8.41 -16.37
CA SER A 146 -6.67 -8.85 -15.86
C SER A 146 -7.01 -10.28 -16.27
N ARG A 147 -6.70 -10.66 -17.52
CA ARG A 147 -7.03 -11.99 -18.04
C ARG A 147 -6.22 -13.11 -17.41
N TYR A 148 -4.95 -12.86 -17.14
CA TYR A 148 -3.99 -13.83 -16.62
C TYR A 148 -3.33 -13.30 -15.33
N SER A 149 -4.13 -12.89 -14.37
CA SER A 149 -3.64 -12.25 -13.14
C SER A 149 -2.70 -13.14 -12.32
N LEU A 150 -2.87 -14.47 -12.37
CA LEU A 150 -2.01 -15.42 -11.66
C LEU A 150 -0.75 -15.82 -12.45
N LEU A 151 -0.69 -15.53 -13.75
CA LEU A 151 0.49 -15.88 -14.56
C LEU A 151 1.74 -15.14 -14.11
N GLY A 152 1.61 -13.86 -13.72
CA GLY A 152 2.71 -13.06 -13.19
C GLY A 152 3.30 -13.67 -11.92
N ILE A 153 2.45 -14.12 -11.00
CA ILE A 153 2.85 -14.80 -9.77
C ILE A 153 3.63 -16.09 -10.07
N GLY A 154 3.14 -16.88 -11.04
CA GLY A 154 3.84 -18.10 -11.49
C GLY A 154 5.18 -17.80 -12.17
N LEU A 155 5.25 -16.72 -12.97
CA LEU A 155 6.50 -16.28 -13.59
C LEU A 155 7.51 -15.81 -12.52
N MET A 156 7.09 -15.08 -11.50
CA MET A 156 7.96 -14.70 -10.38
C MET A 156 8.50 -15.92 -9.67
N LEU A 157 7.68 -16.95 -9.41
CA LEU A 157 8.16 -18.21 -8.82
C LEU A 157 9.26 -18.85 -9.67
N VAL A 158 9.05 -18.93 -10.98
CA VAL A 158 10.05 -19.51 -11.90
C VAL A 158 11.35 -18.70 -11.88
N ILE A 159 11.28 -17.38 -11.88
CA ILE A 159 12.44 -16.48 -11.78
C ILE A 159 13.18 -16.70 -10.47
N ASP A 160 12.47 -16.69 -9.35
CA ASP A 160 13.06 -16.85 -8.02
C ASP A 160 13.73 -18.22 -7.87
N LEU A 161 13.09 -19.31 -8.33
CA LEU A 161 13.69 -20.65 -8.34
C LEU A 161 14.92 -20.72 -9.24
N ALA A 162 14.86 -20.13 -10.44
CA ALA A 162 15.99 -20.11 -11.35
C ALA A 162 17.21 -19.39 -10.76
N LEU A 163 16.99 -18.23 -10.15
CA LEU A 163 18.08 -17.39 -9.64
C LEU A 163 18.62 -17.88 -8.29
N PHE A 164 17.78 -18.39 -7.39
CA PHE A 164 18.12 -18.65 -5.99
C PHE A 164 17.93 -20.12 -5.56
N GLY A 165 17.57 -21.03 -6.47
CA GLY A 165 17.34 -22.42 -6.16
C GLY A 165 16.21 -22.61 -5.14
N ALA A 166 16.41 -23.51 -4.18
CA ALA A 166 15.41 -23.79 -3.13
C ALA A 166 15.06 -22.57 -2.27
N LEU A 167 16.04 -21.68 -2.03
CA LEU A 167 15.78 -20.41 -1.33
C LEU A 167 14.84 -19.49 -2.11
N GLY A 168 14.79 -19.63 -3.45
CA GLY A 168 13.84 -18.88 -4.29
C GLY A 168 12.38 -19.20 -3.98
N ALA A 169 12.06 -20.43 -3.59
CA ALA A 169 10.70 -20.76 -3.14
C ALA A 169 10.32 -20.02 -1.84
N ALA A 170 11.24 -19.94 -0.88
CA ALA A 170 11.04 -19.20 0.36
C ALA A 170 10.93 -17.69 0.11
N LEU A 171 11.76 -17.17 -0.79
CA LEU A 171 11.71 -15.76 -1.24
C LEU A 171 10.36 -15.43 -1.87
N TRP A 172 9.90 -16.26 -2.82
CA TRP A 172 8.59 -16.12 -3.44
C TRP A 172 7.45 -16.16 -2.40
N ALA A 173 7.49 -17.10 -1.47
CA ALA A 173 6.48 -17.21 -0.41
C ALA A 173 6.44 -15.94 0.47
N LEU A 174 7.60 -15.37 0.81
CA LEU A 174 7.72 -14.09 1.51
C LEU A 174 7.06 -12.95 0.71
N GLN A 175 7.35 -12.84 -0.59
CA GLN A 175 6.75 -11.83 -1.46
C GLN A 175 5.22 -11.97 -1.52
N MET A 176 4.72 -13.21 -1.68
CA MET A 176 3.27 -13.47 -1.76
C MET A 176 2.53 -13.21 -0.45
N ALA A 177 3.18 -13.42 0.69
CA ALA A 177 2.59 -13.19 2.00
C ALA A 177 2.61 -11.69 2.42
N TRP A 178 3.49 -10.88 1.82
CA TRP A 178 3.78 -9.52 2.29
C TRP A 178 2.56 -8.60 2.26
N ILE A 179 1.93 -8.45 1.10
CA ILE A 179 0.76 -7.58 0.95
C ILE A 179 -0.48 -8.12 1.69
N PRO A 180 -0.82 -9.42 1.62
CA PRO A 180 -1.89 -10.00 2.44
C PRO A 180 -1.74 -9.72 3.93
N PHE A 181 -0.54 -9.86 4.47
CA PHE A 181 -0.31 -9.62 5.90
C PHE A 181 -0.30 -8.12 6.24
N TRP A 182 0.55 -7.33 5.59
CA TRP A 182 0.74 -5.94 5.99
C TRP A 182 -0.41 -5.02 5.53
N ALA A 183 -0.82 -5.09 4.28
CA ALA A 183 -1.84 -4.19 3.75
C ALA A 183 -3.25 -4.68 4.10
N ALA A 184 -3.61 -5.92 3.72
CA ALA A 184 -4.96 -6.42 3.94
C ALA A 184 -5.21 -6.78 5.41
N GLY A 185 -4.21 -7.24 6.15
CA GLY A 185 -4.33 -7.58 7.57
C GLY A 185 -4.06 -6.41 8.50
N VAL A 186 -2.81 -5.92 8.52
CA VAL A 186 -2.38 -4.93 9.51
C VAL A 186 -3.01 -3.56 9.26
N VAL A 187 -2.89 -3.00 8.05
CA VAL A 187 -3.45 -1.66 7.77
C VAL A 187 -4.96 -1.66 7.91
N ASN A 188 -5.65 -2.58 7.24
CA ASN A 188 -7.11 -2.62 7.26
C ASN A 188 -7.69 -3.10 8.60
N GLY A 189 -6.98 -3.99 9.31
CA GLY A 189 -7.41 -4.51 10.61
C GLY A 189 -6.95 -3.64 11.77
N VAL A 190 -5.64 -3.65 12.06
CA VAL A 190 -5.10 -2.94 13.23
C VAL A 190 -5.24 -1.43 13.06
N GLY A 191 -5.09 -0.91 11.83
CA GLY A 191 -5.23 0.52 11.52
C GLY A 191 -6.62 1.10 11.78
N HIS A 192 -7.67 0.26 11.92
CA HIS A 192 -9.02 0.64 12.35
C HIS A 192 -9.39 0.13 13.75
N PHE A 193 -8.40 -0.30 14.54
CA PHE A 193 -8.67 -0.88 15.84
C PHE A 193 -7.76 -0.33 16.95
N TRP A 194 -6.46 -0.17 16.69
CA TRP A 194 -5.48 0.21 17.69
C TRP A 194 -4.37 1.10 17.13
N GLY A 195 -4.14 2.21 17.83
CA GLY A 195 -3.12 3.20 17.50
C GLY A 195 -3.43 4.56 18.08
N TYR A 196 -2.67 5.59 17.66
CA TYR A 196 -2.94 6.98 18.06
C TYR A 196 -3.73 7.72 16.97
N ARG A 197 -4.39 8.80 17.36
CA ARG A 197 -5.17 9.65 16.42
C ARG A 197 -4.69 11.09 16.49
N ASN A 198 -4.47 11.70 15.34
CA ASN A 198 -4.24 13.13 15.21
C ASN A 198 -5.53 13.90 14.99
N PHE A 199 -6.53 13.25 14.42
CA PHE A 199 -7.79 13.87 13.97
C PHE A 199 -8.98 13.02 14.42
N GLU A 200 -10.11 13.70 14.62
CA GLU A 200 -11.41 13.05 14.82
C GLU A 200 -12.03 12.76 13.44
N ALA A 201 -11.61 11.68 12.81
CA ALA A 201 -12.31 11.14 11.65
C ALA A 201 -13.65 10.52 12.06
N HIS A 202 -14.59 10.41 11.12
CA HIS A 202 -15.90 9.79 11.36
C HIS A 202 -15.83 8.27 11.53
N ASP A 203 -14.67 7.69 11.32
CA ASP A 203 -14.36 6.27 11.43
C ASP A 203 -13.40 5.99 12.59
N ALA A 204 -13.09 4.72 12.85
CA ALA A 204 -12.17 4.29 13.91
C ALA A 204 -10.70 4.25 13.46
N SER A 205 -10.34 4.83 12.31
CA SER A 205 -8.98 4.82 11.79
C SER A 205 -7.98 5.41 12.81
N THR A 206 -6.84 4.77 12.95
CA THR A 206 -5.76 5.15 13.85
C THR A 206 -4.42 5.17 13.11
N ASN A 207 -3.48 5.96 13.59
CA ASN A 207 -2.08 5.88 13.15
C ASN A 207 -1.40 4.76 13.96
N LEU A 208 -0.79 3.81 13.27
CA LEU A 208 -0.10 2.67 13.90
C LEU A 208 1.21 3.11 14.57
N LEU A 209 2.05 3.79 13.81
CA LEU A 209 3.37 4.30 14.22
C LEU A 209 3.62 5.63 13.54
N PRO A 210 4.40 6.55 14.17
CA PRO A 210 4.76 7.83 13.55
C PRO A 210 5.78 7.68 12.41
N CYS A 211 6.45 6.53 12.30
CA CYS A 211 7.42 6.23 11.25
C CYS A 211 6.76 5.38 10.16
N GLY A 212 6.26 6.01 9.10
CA GLY A 212 5.63 5.38 7.94
C GLY A 212 6.65 4.85 6.93
N SER A 213 7.49 3.87 7.33
CA SER A 213 8.55 3.32 6.48
C SER A 213 8.32 1.87 6.05
N VAL A 214 7.64 1.06 6.85
CA VAL A 214 7.48 -0.38 6.61
C VAL A 214 6.36 -0.65 5.58
N ILE A 215 5.25 0.12 5.70
CA ILE A 215 4.07 -0.08 4.85
C ILE A 215 3.83 1.15 3.94
N GLY A 216 4.91 1.87 3.60
CA GLY A 216 4.87 2.94 2.61
C GLY A 216 4.11 4.20 3.03
N GLY A 217 4.04 4.49 4.32
CA GLY A 217 3.29 5.61 4.91
C GLY A 217 1.88 5.22 5.37
N GLN A 218 1.42 3.99 5.11
CA GLN A 218 0.09 3.53 5.53
C GLN A 218 -0.04 3.39 7.05
N GLU A 219 1.07 3.40 7.77
CA GLU A 219 1.13 3.50 9.24
C GLU A 219 0.43 4.76 9.76
N LEU A 220 0.33 5.80 8.93
CA LEU A 220 -0.32 7.09 9.24
C LEU A 220 -1.80 7.09 8.76
N HIS A 221 -2.54 6.07 9.15
CA HIS A 221 -3.84 5.74 8.57
C HIS A 221 -4.97 6.70 8.99
N ASN A 222 -4.97 7.20 10.23
CA ASN A 222 -5.93 8.23 10.65
C ASN A 222 -5.69 9.56 9.90
N ASN A 223 -4.43 9.94 9.66
CA ASN A 223 -4.13 11.12 8.85
C ASN A 223 -4.65 10.95 7.42
N HIS A 224 -4.47 9.74 6.85
CA HIS A 224 -4.95 9.41 5.52
C HIS A 224 -6.48 9.42 5.44
N HIS A 225 -7.19 8.80 6.38
CA HIS A 225 -8.66 8.79 6.41
C HIS A 225 -9.26 10.18 6.60
N THR A 226 -8.56 11.07 7.31
CA THR A 226 -8.97 12.48 7.45
C THR A 226 -8.77 13.26 6.15
N TYR A 227 -7.68 13.00 5.42
CA TYR A 227 -7.34 13.68 4.16
C TYR A 227 -7.07 12.69 3.03
N PRO A 228 -8.07 11.90 2.58
CA PRO A 228 -7.84 10.78 1.66
C PRO A 228 -7.28 11.21 0.31
N THR A 229 -7.60 12.42 -0.16
CA THR A 229 -7.09 12.95 -1.43
C THR A 229 -5.71 13.61 -1.31
N ALA A 230 -5.07 13.59 -0.15
CA ALA A 230 -3.73 14.15 0.03
C ALA A 230 -2.64 13.13 -0.37
N ALA A 231 -1.60 13.62 -1.07
CA ALA A 231 -0.47 12.78 -1.45
C ALA A 231 0.55 12.56 -0.32
N LYS A 232 0.51 13.39 0.72
CA LYS A 232 1.36 13.31 1.91
C LYS A 232 0.52 12.87 3.09
N PHE A 233 0.95 11.84 3.81
CA PHE A 233 0.22 11.34 4.98
C PHE A 233 0.77 11.88 6.30
N SER A 234 2.06 12.22 6.37
CA SER A 234 2.62 12.85 7.58
C SER A 234 2.10 14.29 7.72
N VAL A 235 1.57 14.62 8.89
CA VAL A 235 1.05 15.96 9.23
C VAL A 235 1.78 16.59 10.40
N LYS A 236 2.30 15.79 11.33
CA LYS A 236 3.07 16.26 12.48
C LYS A 236 4.58 16.28 12.17
N PRO A 237 5.36 17.17 12.83
CA PRO A 237 6.81 17.26 12.58
C PRO A 237 7.61 15.99 12.89
N TYR A 238 7.10 15.15 13.78
CA TYR A 238 7.73 13.88 14.17
C TYR A 238 7.30 12.69 13.32
N GLU A 239 6.37 12.88 12.40
CA GLU A 239 5.90 11.82 11.50
C GLU A 239 6.73 11.77 10.23
N PHE A 240 7.09 10.54 9.84
CA PHE A 240 7.80 10.26 8.60
C PHE A 240 6.92 9.45 7.66
N ASP A 241 6.89 9.82 6.38
CA ASP A 241 6.15 9.16 5.30
C ASP A 241 7.12 8.86 4.15
N ILE A 242 7.56 7.59 4.06
CA ILE A 242 8.49 7.17 3.00
C ILE A 242 7.87 7.30 1.60
N GLY A 243 6.56 7.07 1.47
CA GLY A 243 5.85 7.27 0.21
C GLY A 243 5.91 8.72 -0.25
N TRP A 244 5.78 9.67 0.69
CA TRP A 244 5.98 11.08 0.38
C TRP A 244 7.42 11.40 -0.03
N ALA A 245 8.42 10.79 0.61
CA ALA A 245 9.83 10.97 0.22
C ALA A 245 10.06 10.51 -1.24
N TYR A 246 9.53 9.35 -1.64
CA TYR A 246 9.61 8.89 -3.03
C TYR A 246 8.83 9.80 -4.00
N ILE A 247 7.67 10.31 -3.62
CA ILE A 247 6.92 11.27 -4.45
C ILE A 247 7.76 12.53 -4.68
N ARG A 248 8.42 13.06 -3.65
CA ARG A 248 9.29 14.23 -3.78
C ARG A 248 10.47 13.98 -4.71
N LEU A 249 11.09 12.81 -4.62
CA LEU A 249 12.15 12.39 -5.55
C LEU A 249 11.62 12.33 -6.99
N MET A 250 10.48 11.68 -7.21
CA MET A 250 9.85 11.60 -8.54
C MET A 250 9.44 12.96 -9.08
N GLN A 251 8.98 13.89 -8.22
CA GLN A 251 8.71 15.27 -8.64
C GLN A 251 9.97 15.99 -9.12
N ALA A 252 11.10 15.80 -8.43
CA ALA A 252 12.35 16.45 -8.78
C ALA A 252 12.86 16.06 -10.18
N ILE A 253 12.55 14.84 -10.62
CA ILE A 253 12.92 14.32 -11.96
C ILE A 253 11.76 14.39 -12.98
N GLY A 254 10.63 15.04 -12.63
CA GLY A 254 9.49 15.22 -13.53
C GLY A 254 8.60 13.98 -13.71
N TRP A 255 8.75 12.95 -12.88
CA TRP A 255 7.98 11.70 -12.97
C TRP A 255 6.70 11.68 -12.14
N ALA A 256 6.48 12.66 -11.29
CA ALA A 256 5.26 12.83 -10.54
C ALA A 256 4.81 14.30 -10.45
N ARG A 257 3.51 14.53 -10.43
CA ARG A 257 2.89 15.84 -10.17
C ARG A 257 1.89 15.69 -9.03
N VAL A 258 2.17 16.31 -7.90
CA VAL A 258 1.28 16.33 -6.73
C VAL A 258 0.11 17.26 -7.00
N LYS A 259 -1.11 16.82 -6.69
CA LYS A 259 -2.35 17.61 -6.81
C LYS A 259 -2.76 18.25 -5.49
N LYS A 260 -2.67 17.46 -4.39
CA LYS A 260 -3.09 17.92 -3.06
C LYS A 260 -2.14 17.43 -1.99
N VAL A 261 -2.00 18.25 -0.95
CA VAL A 261 -1.35 17.91 0.33
C VAL A 261 -2.31 18.28 1.47
N PRO A 262 -2.12 17.75 2.68
CA PRO A 262 -2.93 18.15 3.82
C PRO A 262 -2.88 19.67 4.02
N PRO A 263 -3.99 20.30 4.40
CA PRO A 263 -4.00 21.74 4.69
C PRO A 263 -3.06 22.04 5.85
N ARG A 264 -2.37 23.18 5.77
CA ARG A 264 -1.61 23.71 6.89
C ARG A 264 -2.45 24.76 7.59
N LEU A 265 -2.57 24.66 8.91
CA LEU A 265 -3.21 25.71 9.70
C LEU A 265 -2.31 26.96 9.68
N GLN A 266 -2.77 28.04 9.08
CA GLN A 266 -2.14 29.35 9.14
C GLN A 266 -2.83 30.16 10.24
N LEU A 267 -2.22 30.22 11.42
CA LEU A 267 -2.76 30.93 12.57
C LEU A 267 -2.61 32.47 12.49
N GLY A 268 -1.98 32.99 11.41
CA GLY A 268 -1.70 34.42 11.25
C GLY A 268 -2.77 35.23 10.53
N ASP A 269 -3.58 34.59 9.67
CA ASP A 269 -4.61 35.31 8.89
C ASP A 269 -6.00 34.95 9.44
N VAL A 270 -6.44 35.70 10.43
CA VAL A 270 -7.82 35.58 10.92
C VAL A 270 -8.74 36.21 9.88
N LYS A 271 -9.50 35.37 9.17
CA LYS A 271 -10.56 35.86 8.30
C LYS A 271 -11.65 36.51 9.16
N PRO A 272 -12.18 37.68 8.77
CA PRO A 272 -13.22 38.36 9.51
C PRO A 272 -14.55 37.57 9.62
N VAL A 273 -14.74 36.57 8.72
CA VAL A 273 -15.88 35.66 8.74
C VAL A 273 -15.33 34.27 8.52
N ALA A 274 -15.63 33.33 9.43
CA ALA A 274 -15.26 31.93 9.28
C ALA A 274 -16.13 31.28 8.18
N ASP A 275 -15.49 30.74 7.17
CA ASP A 275 -16.13 29.90 6.17
C ASP A 275 -16.08 28.41 6.58
N GLU A 276 -16.82 27.56 5.87
CA GLU A 276 -16.90 26.12 6.13
C GLU A 276 -15.49 25.48 6.14
N LYS A 277 -14.61 25.88 5.22
CA LYS A 277 -13.23 25.39 5.16
C LYS A 277 -12.39 25.79 6.37
N THR A 278 -12.63 26.99 6.91
CA THR A 278 -11.99 27.45 8.14
C THR A 278 -12.48 26.64 9.33
N LEU A 279 -13.77 26.33 9.40
CA LEU A 279 -14.34 25.49 10.44
C LEU A 279 -13.80 24.07 10.37
N GLU A 280 -13.78 23.44 9.20
CA GLU A 280 -13.17 22.12 8.99
C GLU A 280 -11.69 22.08 9.42
N ALA A 281 -10.90 23.09 9.05
CA ALA A 281 -9.50 23.20 9.46
C ALA A 281 -9.35 23.36 10.98
N LEU A 282 -10.20 24.15 11.63
CA LEU A 282 -10.21 24.33 13.07
C LEU A 282 -10.58 23.03 13.81
N ILE A 283 -11.58 22.31 13.33
CA ILE A 283 -11.98 21.02 13.90
C ILE A 283 -10.84 20.01 13.74
N ALA A 284 -10.26 19.89 12.56
CA ALA A 284 -9.18 18.96 12.26
C ALA A 284 -7.91 19.26 13.08
N HIS A 285 -7.62 20.52 13.39
CA HIS A 285 -6.44 20.98 14.12
C HIS A 285 -6.73 21.50 15.54
N ARG A 286 -7.88 21.14 16.12
CA ARG A 286 -8.37 21.69 17.40
C ARG A 286 -7.35 21.67 18.53
N TYR A 287 -6.58 20.59 18.67
CA TYR A 287 -5.56 20.49 19.75
C TYR A 287 -4.39 21.45 19.53
N GLU A 288 -4.00 21.70 18.30
CA GLU A 288 -2.96 22.67 17.95
C GLU A 288 -3.45 24.11 18.21
N VAL A 289 -4.70 24.39 17.86
CA VAL A 289 -5.35 25.68 18.13
C VAL A 289 -5.44 25.91 19.63
N MET A 290 -5.92 24.92 20.40
CA MET A 290 -5.99 25.02 21.87
C MET A 290 -4.60 25.19 22.51
N ALA A 291 -3.59 24.44 22.06
CA ALA A 291 -2.22 24.57 22.57
C ALA A 291 -1.61 25.95 22.21
N SER A 292 -1.92 26.48 21.04
CA SER A 292 -1.48 27.82 20.63
C SER A 292 -2.14 28.91 21.48
N TYR A 293 -3.45 28.81 21.70
CA TYR A 293 -4.17 29.72 22.58
C TYR A 293 -3.65 29.68 24.03
N ALA A 294 -3.42 28.48 24.59
CA ALA A 294 -2.89 28.31 25.94
C ALA A 294 -1.46 28.91 26.09
N ARG A 295 -0.64 28.87 25.03
CA ARG A 295 0.68 29.55 25.03
C ARG A 295 0.53 31.07 25.00
N GLY A 296 -0.41 31.60 24.20
CA GLY A 296 -0.67 33.04 24.10
C GLY A 296 -1.23 33.66 25.37
N VAL A 297 -2.01 32.91 26.17
CA VAL A 297 -2.54 33.39 27.46
C VAL A 297 -1.49 33.40 28.57
N ARG A 298 -0.37 32.67 28.42
CA ARG A 298 0.75 32.65 29.40
C ARG A 298 1.79 33.74 29.15
N GLN A 299 1.71 34.51 28.09
CA GLN A 299 2.50 35.73 27.82
C GLN A 299 1.71 36.96 28.25
#